data_0d2c2d8e8b54ac805f88f1f75db461f2
#
_entry.id   0d2c2d8e8b54ac805f88f1f75db461f2
#
_cell.length_a   1.000
_cell.length_b   1.000
_cell.length_c   1.000
_cell.angle_alpha   90.00
_cell.angle_beta   90.00
_cell.angle_gamma   90.00
#
_symmetry.space_group_name_H-M   'P 1'
#
loop_
_entity.id
_entity.type
_entity.pdbx_description
1 polymer ?
#
loop_
_entity_poly.entity_id
_entity_poly.type
_entity_poly.pdbx_seq_one_letter_code
_entity_poly.pdbx_strand_id
1 'polypeptide(L)'
;MKLSIIIPVYRTPDTLSRCLDSILRQSFTDYEIILVDDGSPDECPYLCDEYAASNKNIQVIHKKNGGLSDARNAGIERAQGKYISFIDSDDAIQEDTLIVLMEELEKYPDIEILEYPIKERIGNSNREKILSFKPQKYNDVLDYWLGERAFAHTYACNKIFKCNLFHNIQFPKGKSFEDVLTTPYLMGLIPVDKSWKSPCIKEINVCYPTVKPTIKVTDKGLYLYYWNNQGITAKAKYQDLLNLYLGQTQSMLQLFERMKGREEEILAKYQYPLEEFMTSILNVLLDLYEESGKYEPTPPLINWVKWLSQYHPISSWKLKLLNIIGYHRLCKLNKLIHQIYRHH
;
A
#
# COMPACT_ATOMS: atom_id res chain seq x y z
N MET A 1 -20.92 16.48 -1.08
CA MET A 1 -20.47 15.08 -1.03
C MET A 1 -19.17 15.00 -0.25
N LYS A 2 -19.13 14.15 0.76
CA LYS A 2 -17.97 14.06 1.65
C LYS A 2 -16.96 13.01 1.20
N LEU A 3 -17.42 11.86 0.68
CA LEU A 3 -16.55 10.73 0.36
C LEU A 3 -16.82 10.20 -1.06
N SER A 4 -15.75 9.99 -1.84
CA SER A 4 -15.78 9.19 -3.09
C SER A 4 -15.15 7.83 -2.82
N ILE A 5 -15.89 6.77 -3.07
CA ILE A 5 -15.44 5.38 -2.93
C ILE A 5 -15.15 4.86 -4.34
N ILE A 6 -13.88 4.59 -4.62
CA ILE A 6 -13.42 4.10 -5.92
C ILE A 6 -13.25 2.60 -5.86
N ILE A 7 -13.93 1.88 -6.74
CA ILE A 7 -13.92 0.41 -6.81
C ILE A 7 -13.44 0.00 -8.20
N PRO A 8 -12.17 -0.39 -8.35
CA PRO A 8 -11.68 -1.03 -9.56
C PRO A 8 -12.31 -2.41 -9.73
N VAL A 9 -12.84 -2.70 -10.92
CA VAL A 9 -13.51 -3.96 -11.22
C VAL A 9 -12.83 -4.64 -12.40
N TYR A 10 -12.34 -5.87 -12.20
CA TYR A 10 -11.82 -6.70 -13.26
C TYR A 10 -11.90 -8.20 -12.92
N ARG A 11 -12.77 -8.94 -13.61
CA ARG A 11 -12.95 -10.40 -13.42
C ARG A 11 -13.30 -10.81 -11.99
N THR A 12 -14.24 -10.11 -11.40
CA THR A 12 -14.72 -10.35 -10.02
C THR A 12 -16.25 -10.53 -9.95
N PRO A 13 -16.92 -11.25 -10.87
CA PRO A 13 -18.38 -11.34 -10.87
C PRO A 13 -18.92 -11.98 -9.59
N ASP A 14 -18.21 -12.97 -9.03
CA ASP A 14 -18.65 -13.71 -7.83
C ASP A 14 -18.54 -12.88 -6.53
N THR A 15 -17.76 -11.79 -6.51
CA THR A 15 -17.44 -11.03 -5.29
C THR A 15 -17.96 -9.61 -5.31
N LEU A 16 -18.19 -9.04 -6.49
CA LEU A 16 -18.61 -7.63 -6.67
C LEU A 16 -19.89 -7.30 -5.88
N SER A 17 -20.89 -8.20 -5.89
CA SER A 17 -22.12 -7.98 -5.12
C SER A 17 -21.86 -7.93 -3.63
N ARG A 18 -21.02 -8.81 -3.07
CA ARG A 18 -20.61 -8.76 -1.65
C ARG A 18 -19.95 -7.43 -1.31
N CYS A 19 -19.05 -6.96 -2.17
CA CYS A 19 -18.37 -5.68 -2.01
C CYS A 19 -19.38 -4.53 -1.95
N LEU A 20 -20.21 -4.39 -2.97
CA LEU A 20 -21.19 -3.32 -3.09
C LEU A 20 -22.24 -3.34 -1.96
N ASP A 21 -22.77 -4.50 -1.63
CA ASP A 21 -23.73 -4.67 -0.53
C ASP A 21 -23.14 -4.25 0.81
N SER A 22 -21.85 -4.50 1.04
CA SER A 22 -21.17 -4.09 2.27
C SER A 22 -21.10 -2.57 2.43
N ILE A 23 -21.05 -1.83 1.30
CA ILE A 23 -21.03 -0.37 1.27
C ILE A 23 -22.45 0.20 1.33
N LEU A 24 -23.39 -0.38 0.57
CA LEU A 24 -24.76 0.10 0.51
C LEU A 24 -25.53 -0.08 1.82
N ARG A 25 -25.12 -1.01 2.70
CA ARG A 25 -25.68 -1.20 4.04
C ARG A 25 -25.11 -0.26 5.09
N GLN A 26 -24.13 0.58 4.76
CA GLN A 26 -23.56 1.52 5.72
C GLN A 26 -24.59 2.59 6.12
N SER A 27 -24.58 2.98 7.39
CA SER A 27 -25.44 4.04 7.92
C SER A 27 -25.06 5.45 7.47
N PHE A 28 -23.80 5.66 7.06
CA PHE A 28 -23.32 6.89 6.43
C PHE A 28 -23.79 6.95 4.97
N THR A 29 -24.35 8.08 4.51
CA THR A 29 -24.97 8.21 3.17
C THR A 29 -24.42 9.33 2.29
N ASP A 30 -23.56 10.22 2.83
CA ASP A 30 -22.99 11.34 2.05
C ASP A 30 -21.75 10.91 1.27
N TYR A 31 -21.93 9.90 0.40
CA TYR A 31 -20.89 9.35 -0.47
C TYR A 31 -21.37 9.11 -1.90
N GLU A 32 -20.43 8.99 -2.80
CA GLU A 32 -20.60 8.39 -4.12
C GLU A 32 -19.75 7.12 -4.25
N ILE A 33 -20.18 6.20 -5.10
CA ILE A 33 -19.40 5.04 -5.53
C ILE A 33 -19.05 5.24 -7.00
N ILE A 34 -17.79 5.07 -7.34
CA ILE A 34 -17.28 5.11 -8.71
C ILE A 34 -16.76 3.71 -9.04
N LEU A 35 -17.59 2.95 -9.75
CA LEU A 35 -17.22 1.64 -10.29
C LEU A 35 -16.39 1.85 -11.56
N VAL A 36 -15.19 1.34 -11.58
CA VAL A 36 -14.33 1.43 -12.77
C VAL A 36 -14.13 0.03 -13.32
N ASP A 37 -14.98 -0.35 -14.27
CA ASP A 37 -14.80 -1.59 -15.03
C ASP A 37 -13.62 -1.43 -15.99
N ASP A 38 -12.53 -2.12 -15.67
CA ASP A 38 -11.28 -2.09 -16.43
C ASP A 38 -11.30 -3.10 -17.60
N GLY A 39 -12.40 -3.12 -18.36
CA GLY A 39 -12.58 -3.96 -19.54
C GLY A 39 -12.71 -5.45 -19.20
N SER A 40 -13.52 -5.76 -18.21
CA SER A 40 -13.82 -7.13 -17.82
C SER A 40 -14.47 -7.91 -18.96
N PRO A 41 -14.00 -9.13 -19.29
CA PRO A 41 -14.56 -9.94 -20.37
C PRO A 41 -15.73 -10.84 -19.93
N ASP A 42 -16.17 -10.72 -18.69
CA ASP A 42 -17.19 -11.51 -18.01
C ASP A 42 -18.46 -10.67 -17.70
N GLU A 43 -19.25 -11.06 -16.71
CA GLU A 43 -20.51 -10.41 -16.34
C GLU A 43 -20.33 -9.10 -15.56
N CYS A 44 -19.11 -8.74 -15.14
CA CYS A 44 -18.85 -7.54 -14.35
C CYS A 44 -19.41 -6.24 -14.94
N PRO A 45 -19.27 -5.95 -16.26
CA PRO A 45 -19.83 -4.73 -16.85
C PRO A 45 -21.35 -4.63 -16.64
N TYR A 46 -22.07 -5.73 -16.87
CA TYR A 46 -23.52 -5.81 -16.68
C TYR A 46 -23.90 -5.58 -15.19
N LEU A 47 -23.21 -6.24 -14.27
CA LEU A 47 -23.44 -6.07 -12.83
C LEU A 47 -23.21 -4.61 -12.40
N CYS A 48 -22.15 -3.95 -12.89
CA CYS A 48 -21.90 -2.54 -12.62
C CYS A 48 -23.07 -1.67 -13.03
N ASP A 49 -23.61 -1.87 -14.25
CA ASP A 49 -24.74 -1.11 -14.78
C ASP A 49 -26.03 -1.38 -14.00
N GLU A 50 -26.30 -2.62 -13.59
CA GLU A 50 -27.46 -2.99 -12.79
C GLU A 50 -27.45 -2.28 -11.42
N TYR A 51 -26.30 -2.26 -10.74
CA TYR A 51 -26.15 -1.54 -9.48
C TYR A 51 -26.31 -0.03 -9.65
N ALA A 52 -25.76 0.56 -10.71
CA ALA A 52 -25.91 1.98 -11.00
C ALA A 52 -27.35 2.36 -11.35
N ALA A 53 -28.07 1.53 -12.11
CA ALA A 53 -29.47 1.75 -12.43
C ALA A 53 -30.38 1.77 -11.17
N SER A 54 -30.00 0.99 -10.16
CA SER A 54 -30.75 0.86 -8.90
C SER A 54 -30.33 1.87 -7.83
N ASN A 55 -29.18 2.53 -7.96
CA ASN A 55 -28.60 3.40 -6.93
C ASN A 55 -28.05 4.70 -7.52
N LYS A 56 -28.68 5.82 -7.22
CA LYS A 56 -28.34 7.16 -7.78
C LYS A 56 -26.94 7.67 -7.39
N ASN A 57 -26.35 7.15 -6.34
CA ASN A 57 -25.01 7.51 -5.86
C ASN A 57 -23.90 6.63 -6.45
N ILE A 58 -24.24 5.75 -7.40
CA ILE A 58 -23.27 4.91 -8.12
C ILE A 58 -23.08 5.45 -9.54
N GLN A 59 -21.83 5.63 -9.93
CA GLN A 59 -21.39 5.95 -11.30
C GLN A 59 -20.55 4.80 -11.84
N VAL A 60 -20.65 4.52 -13.14
CA VAL A 60 -19.84 3.50 -13.81
C VAL A 60 -18.94 4.17 -14.86
N ILE A 61 -17.70 3.71 -14.92
CA ILE A 61 -16.75 4.02 -15.98
C ILE A 61 -16.34 2.70 -16.63
N HIS A 62 -16.77 2.46 -17.87
CA HIS A 62 -16.25 1.36 -18.67
C HIS A 62 -15.04 1.84 -19.47
N LYS A 63 -13.93 1.12 -19.36
CA LYS A 63 -12.72 1.47 -20.10
C LYS A 63 -12.00 0.24 -20.64
N LYS A 64 -11.12 0.43 -21.61
CA LYS A 64 -10.22 -0.64 -22.04
C LYS A 64 -9.28 -1.01 -20.89
N ASN A 65 -9.01 -2.32 -20.73
CA ASN A 65 -8.12 -2.80 -19.68
C ASN A 65 -6.77 -2.08 -19.70
N GLY A 66 -6.41 -1.51 -18.58
CA GLY A 66 -5.16 -0.80 -18.32
C GLY A 66 -4.51 -1.18 -17.00
N GLY A 67 -5.15 -2.10 -16.24
CA GLY A 67 -4.71 -2.59 -14.93
C GLY A 67 -5.19 -1.73 -13.77
N LEU A 68 -4.99 -2.24 -12.55
CA LEU A 68 -5.48 -1.69 -11.29
C LEU A 68 -5.14 -0.20 -11.10
N SER A 69 -3.89 0.19 -11.37
CA SER A 69 -3.44 1.58 -11.29
C SER A 69 -4.22 2.51 -12.22
N ASP A 70 -4.47 2.07 -13.45
CA ASP A 70 -5.20 2.86 -14.45
C ASP A 70 -6.68 3.00 -14.08
N ALA A 71 -7.28 1.95 -13.53
CA ALA A 71 -8.64 1.98 -13.01
C ALA A 71 -8.77 2.93 -11.81
N ARG A 72 -7.87 2.85 -10.82
CA ARG A 72 -7.86 3.78 -9.68
C ARG A 72 -7.69 5.23 -10.14
N ASN A 73 -6.77 5.50 -11.08
CA ASN A 73 -6.56 6.85 -11.62
C ASN A 73 -7.82 7.40 -12.33
N ALA A 74 -8.50 6.57 -13.13
CA ALA A 74 -9.74 6.98 -13.77
C ALA A 74 -10.84 7.32 -12.75
N GLY A 75 -10.92 6.57 -11.65
CA GLY A 75 -11.82 6.87 -10.54
C GLY A 75 -11.46 8.19 -9.83
N ILE A 76 -10.17 8.44 -9.57
CA ILE A 76 -9.69 9.70 -8.96
C ILE A 76 -10.06 10.91 -9.82
N GLU A 77 -9.95 10.81 -11.14
CA GLU A 77 -10.31 11.90 -12.07
C GLU A 77 -11.80 12.26 -12.04
N ARG A 78 -12.67 11.35 -11.62
CA ARG A 78 -14.12 11.54 -11.51
C ARG A 78 -14.59 11.89 -10.10
N ALA A 79 -13.77 11.64 -9.09
CA ALA A 79 -14.11 11.84 -7.69
C ALA A 79 -14.47 13.31 -7.38
N GLN A 80 -15.61 13.52 -6.71
CA GLN A 80 -16.13 14.82 -6.31
C GLN A 80 -16.10 15.01 -4.78
N GLY A 81 -15.84 13.96 -4.03
CA GLY A 81 -15.76 13.96 -2.59
C GLY A 81 -14.57 14.74 -2.06
N LYS A 82 -14.73 15.32 -0.88
CA LYS A 82 -13.62 15.91 -0.12
C LYS A 82 -12.53 14.88 0.19
N TYR A 83 -12.94 13.63 0.40
CA TYR A 83 -12.10 12.48 0.69
C TYR A 83 -12.28 11.38 -0.36
N ILE A 84 -11.25 10.55 -0.52
CA ILE A 84 -11.23 9.38 -1.39
C ILE A 84 -10.91 8.14 -0.55
N SER A 85 -11.64 7.05 -0.77
CA SER A 85 -11.33 5.71 -0.29
C SER A 85 -11.30 4.74 -1.47
N PHE A 86 -10.45 3.73 -1.38
CA PHE A 86 -10.39 2.64 -2.35
C PHE A 86 -10.90 1.37 -1.70
N ILE A 87 -11.77 0.63 -2.39
CA ILE A 87 -12.23 -0.69 -1.96
C ILE A 87 -12.06 -1.63 -3.15
N ASP A 88 -11.34 -2.72 -2.97
CA ASP A 88 -11.13 -3.70 -4.03
C ASP A 88 -12.40 -4.54 -4.20
N SER A 89 -12.77 -4.86 -5.45
CA SER A 89 -14.05 -5.50 -5.79
C SER A 89 -14.20 -6.94 -5.28
N ASP A 90 -13.12 -7.54 -4.76
CA ASP A 90 -13.13 -8.85 -4.09
C ASP A 90 -13.13 -8.76 -2.55
N ASP A 91 -13.20 -7.54 -1.99
CA ASP A 91 -13.19 -7.26 -0.56
C ASP A 91 -14.54 -6.73 -0.03
N ALA A 92 -14.58 -6.33 1.24
CA ALA A 92 -15.74 -5.73 1.89
C ALA A 92 -15.33 -4.82 3.06
N ILE A 93 -16.29 -4.08 3.62
CA ILE A 93 -16.11 -3.35 4.88
C ILE A 93 -17.15 -3.81 5.90
N GLN A 94 -16.79 -3.76 7.18
CA GLN A 94 -17.71 -4.10 8.27
C GLN A 94 -18.82 -3.04 8.38
N GLU A 95 -19.97 -3.42 8.92
CA GLU A 95 -21.07 -2.52 9.27
C GLU A 95 -20.56 -1.30 10.07
N ASP A 96 -21.19 -0.14 9.87
CA ASP A 96 -20.86 1.14 10.52
C ASP A 96 -19.40 1.64 10.36
N THR A 97 -18.61 1.02 9.49
CA THR A 97 -17.22 1.46 9.23
C THR A 97 -17.19 2.90 8.72
N LEU A 98 -18.01 3.23 7.73
CA LEU A 98 -17.97 4.59 7.13
C LEU A 98 -18.39 5.67 8.12
N ILE A 99 -19.43 5.45 8.92
CA ILE A 99 -19.91 6.48 9.83
C ILE A 99 -18.86 6.84 10.88
N VAL A 100 -18.25 5.83 11.53
CA VAL A 100 -17.25 6.08 12.57
C VAL A 100 -15.97 6.72 12.04
N LEU A 101 -15.57 6.40 10.79
CA LEU A 101 -14.41 7.00 10.14
C LEU A 101 -14.66 8.45 9.71
N MET A 102 -15.85 8.74 9.21
CA MET A 102 -16.23 10.10 8.82
C MET A 102 -16.42 11.01 10.03
N GLU A 103 -16.93 10.50 11.16
CA GLU A 103 -16.96 11.22 12.44
C GLU A 103 -15.53 11.57 12.93
N GLU A 104 -14.56 10.65 12.78
CA GLU A 104 -13.15 10.93 13.10
C GLU A 104 -12.58 12.07 12.24
N LEU A 105 -12.88 12.08 10.93
CA LEU A 105 -12.43 13.13 10.01
C LEU A 105 -13.15 14.48 10.24
N GLU A 106 -14.37 14.48 10.73
CA GLU A 106 -15.08 15.69 11.13
C GLU A 106 -14.52 16.27 12.43
N LYS A 107 -14.23 15.40 13.40
CA LYS A 107 -13.63 15.79 14.68
C LYS A 107 -12.23 16.36 14.53
N TYR A 108 -11.47 15.90 13.54
CA TYR A 108 -10.10 16.32 13.28
C TYR A 108 -9.93 16.77 11.81
N PRO A 109 -10.40 17.98 11.46
CA PRO A 109 -10.48 18.43 10.05
C PRO A 109 -9.11 18.69 9.39
N ASP A 110 -8.05 18.73 10.17
CA ASP A 110 -6.66 18.87 9.71
C ASP A 110 -6.04 17.53 9.27
N ILE A 111 -6.69 16.39 9.55
CA ILE A 111 -6.23 15.09 9.06
C ILE A 111 -6.39 15.01 7.54
N GLU A 112 -5.33 14.56 6.88
CA GLU A 112 -5.29 14.36 5.44
C GLU A 112 -5.28 12.89 5.05
N ILE A 113 -4.79 12.00 5.95
CA ILE A 113 -4.84 10.55 5.79
C ILE A 113 -5.33 9.93 7.10
N LEU A 114 -6.41 9.16 7.02
CA LEU A 114 -6.91 8.35 8.12
C LEU A 114 -6.74 6.87 7.79
N GLU A 115 -5.95 6.15 8.58
CA GLU A 115 -5.77 4.72 8.46
C GLU A 115 -6.56 3.99 9.54
N TYR A 116 -7.20 2.88 9.17
CA TYR A 116 -8.10 2.11 10.02
C TYR A 116 -7.82 0.60 9.96
N PRO A 117 -8.32 -0.18 10.94
CA PRO A 117 -8.06 -1.61 11.03
C PRO A 117 -8.41 -2.39 9.77
N ILE A 118 -7.63 -3.43 9.51
CA ILE A 118 -7.85 -4.38 8.43
C ILE A 118 -7.73 -5.82 8.94
N LYS A 119 -8.72 -6.64 8.61
CA LYS A 119 -8.64 -8.08 8.76
C LYS A 119 -8.13 -8.67 7.46
N GLU A 120 -6.88 -9.13 7.47
CA GLU A 120 -6.17 -9.58 6.29
C GLU A 120 -6.39 -11.06 6.00
N ARG A 121 -6.53 -11.38 4.71
CA ARG A 121 -6.49 -12.75 4.16
C ARG A 121 -7.54 -13.67 4.74
N ILE A 122 -8.76 -13.17 4.89
CA ILE A 122 -9.92 -13.95 5.33
C ILE A 122 -10.09 -15.17 4.42
N GLY A 123 -10.25 -16.34 5.04
CA GLY A 123 -10.33 -17.63 4.34
C GLY A 123 -8.99 -18.36 4.16
N ASN A 124 -7.88 -17.76 4.62
CA ASN A 124 -6.58 -18.44 4.69
C ASN A 124 -6.17 -18.61 6.17
N SER A 125 -6.55 -19.71 6.77
CA SER A 125 -6.37 -19.98 8.21
C SER A 125 -4.93 -19.83 8.72
N ASN A 126 -3.94 -20.03 7.85
CA ASN A 126 -2.51 -19.92 8.23
C ASN A 126 -1.97 -18.48 8.14
N ARG A 127 -2.68 -17.59 7.46
CA ARG A 127 -2.23 -16.22 7.17
C ARG A 127 -3.24 -15.14 7.55
N GLU A 128 -4.42 -15.54 8.03
CA GLU A 128 -5.43 -14.60 8.50
C GLU A 128 -4.94 -13.89 9.75
N LYS A 129 -5.00 -12.57 9.77
CA LYS A 129 -4.64 -11.76 10.93
C LYS A 129 -5.41 -10.44 10.91
N ILE A 130 -5.47 -9.78 12.06
CA ILE A 130 -6.00 -8.43 12.19
C ILE A 130 -4.83 -7.48 12.45
N LEU A 131 -4.69 -6.47 11.60
CA LEU A 131 -3.90 -5.29 11.88
C LEU A 131 -4.81 -4.26 12.52
N SER A 132 -4.51 -3.85 13.74
CA SER A 132 -5.22 -2.83 14.49
C SER A 132 -4.25 -1.80 15.05
N PHE A 133 -4.73 -0.63 15.37
CA PHE A 133 -3.93 0.51 15.79
C PHE A 133 -4.36 1.01 17.17
N LYS A 134 -3.43 1.67 17.86
CA LYS A 134 -3.79 2.55 18.98
C LYS A 134 -4.03 3.95 18.40
N PRO A 135 -5.20 4.58 18.67
CA PRO A 135 -5.52 5.88 18.08
C PRO A 135 -4.42 6.91 18.34
N GLN A 136 -3.80 7.40 17.25
CA GLN A 136 -2.69 8.35 17.32
C GLN A 136 -2.64 9.25 16.08
N LYS A 137 -2.20 10.50 16.27
CA LYS A 137 -1.97 11.48 15.21
C LYS A 137 -0.47 11.69 15.04
N TYR A 138 -0.03 11.71 13.78
CA TYR A 138 1.36 11.88 13.37
C TYR A 138 1.52 13.16 12.55
N ASN A 139 2.47 13.99 12.94
CA ASN A 139 2.90 15.18 12.19
C ASN A 139 4.28 14.97 11.56
N ASP A 140 5.02 13.94 12.00
CA ASP A 140 6.28 13.50 11.39
C ASP A 140 6.06 12.13 10.73
N VAL A 141 6.33 12.05 9.44
CA VAL A 141 6.19 10.82 8.68
C VAL A 141 7.15 9.72 9.14
N LEU A 142 8.31 10.06 9.73
CA LEU A 142 9.23 9.07 10.29
C LEU A 142 8.61 8.34 11.48
N ASP A 143 7.95 9.10 12.38
CA ASP A 143 7.25 8.54 13.52
C ASP A 143 6.11 7.59 13.10
N TYR A 144 5.39 7.93 12.04
CA TYR A 144 4.39 7.04 11.46
C TYR A 144 5.02 5.84 10.74
N TRP A 145 5.99 6.09 9.85
CA TRP A 145 6.57 5.05 8.99
C TRP A 145 7.28 3.95 9.79
N LEU A 146 8.06 4.35 10.79
CA LEU A 146 8.78 3.42 11.65
C LEU A 146 7.97 2.99 12.87
N GLY A 147 7.24 3.92 13.51
CA GLY A 147 6.47 3.65 14.72
C GLY A 147 5.32 2.66 14.50
N GLU A 148 4.51 2.90 13.47
CA GLU A 148 3.43 2.00 13.08
C GLU A 148 3.88 0.87 12.14
N ARG A 149 5.15 0.86 11.71
CA ARG A 149 5.66 -0.08 10.69
C ARG A 149 4.90 0.04 9.36
N ALA A 150 4.55 1.25 8.95
CA ALA A 150 3.74 1.51 7.76
C ALA A 150 4.35 0.92 6.48
N PHE A 151 5.66 0.65 6.46
CA PHE A 151 6.33 -0.09 5.39
C PHE A 151 5.81 -1.53 5.18
N ALA A 152 5.14 -2.12 6.18
CA ALA A 152 4.56 -3.45 6.10
C ALA A 152 3.08 -3.45 5.68
N HIS A 153 2.42 -2.29 5.69
CA HIS A 153 1.00 -2.13 5.35
C HIS A 153 0.73 -0.86 4.53
N THR A 154 1.44 -0.75 3.42
CA THR A 154 1.29 0.36 2.45
C THR A 154 -0.03 0.34 1.68
N TYR A 155 -1.01 -0.49 2.08
CA TYR A 155 -2.31 -0.62 1.42
C TYR A 155 -3.01 0.71 1.24
N ALA A 156 -3.61 0.95 0.06
CA ALA A 156 -4.51 2.07 -0.15
C ALA A 156 -5.91 1.79 0.40
N CYS A 157 -6.32 0.52 0.46
CA CYS A 157 -7.70 0.12 0.75
C CYS A 157 -8.15 0.36 2.20
N ASN A 158 -7.25 0.32 3.19
CA ASN A 158 -7.57 0.61 4.58
C ASN A 158 -7.24 2.07 4.98
N LYS A 159 -7.30 2.98 4.02
CA LYS A 159 -7.03 4.40 4.24
C LYS A 159 -8.07 5.28 3.57
N ILE A 160 -8.38 6.40 4.22
CA ILE A 160 -9.15 7.49 3.62
C ILE A 160 -8.20 8.67 3.42
N PHE A 161 -8.15 9.16 2.20
CA PHE A 161 -7.26 10.22 1.77
C PHE A 161 -8.03 11.50 1.48
N LYS A 162 -7.49 12.65 1.85
CA LYS A 162 -8.00 13.93 1.36
C LYS A 162 -7.75 14.05 -0.14
N CYS A 163 -8.78 14.41 -0.92
CA CYS A 163 -8.75 14.38 -2.40
C CYS A 163 -7.56 15.18 -3.00
N ASN A 164 -7.17 16.31 -2.37
CA ASN A 164 -6.09 17.15 -2.86
C ASN A 164 -4.71 16.46 -2.91
N LEU A 165 -4.49 15.39 -2.15
CA LEU A 165 -3.25 14.61 -2.18
C LEU A 165 -2.98 14.01 -3.57
N PHE A 166 -4.04 13.75 -4.35
CA PHE A 166 -3.94 13.15 -5.68
C PHE A 166 -3.77 14.16 -6.82
N HIS A 167 -3.68 15.48 -6.55
CA HIS A 167 -3.50 16.47 -7.62
C HIS A 167 -2.27 16.18 -8.50
N ASN A 168 -1.17 15.72 -7.90
CA ASN A 168 0.11 15.50 -8.56
C ASN A 168 0.63 14.09 -8.43
N ILE A 169 -0.07 13.24 -7.70
CA ILE A 169 0.29 11.85 -7.46
C ILE A 169 -0.75 10.97 -8.14
N GLN A 170 -0.27 9.97 -8.88
CA GLN A 170 -1.11 8.95 -9.50
C GLN A 170 -0.51 7.57 -9.27
N PHE A 171 -1.33 6.55 -9.34
CA PHE A 171 -0.85 5.18 -9.33
C PHE A 171 -0.09 4.87 -10.64
N PRO A 172 1.07 4.17 -10.59
CA PRO A 172 1.91 3.93 -11.76
C PRO A 172 1.28 2.87 -12.66
N LYS A 173 0.89 3.27 -13.88
CA LYS A 173 0.27 2.37 -14.86
C LYS A 173 1.18 1.21 -15.21
N GLY A 174 0.61 0.00 -15.31
CA GLY A 174 1.32 -1.21 -15.70
C GLY A 174 2.31 -1.73 -14.65
N LYS A 175 2.21 -1.26 -13.40
CA LYS A 175 3.00 -1.76 -12.27
C LYS A 175 2.11 -2.50 -11.28
N SER A 176 2.57 -3.67 -10.84
CA SER A 176 2.05 -4.37 -9.67
C SER A 176 2.71 -3.82 -8.40
N PHE A 177 2.12 -4.09 -7.25
CA PHE A 177 2.52 -3.50 -5.97
C PHE A 177 2.54 -1.96 -6.03
N GLU A 178 1.58 -1.41 -6.73
CA GLU A 178 1.41 0.03 -6.97
C GLU A 178 1.27 0.82 -5.68
N ASP A 179 0.71 0.23 -4.64
CA ASP A 179 0.58 0.83 -3.31
C ASP A 179 1.95 1.11 -2.67
N VAL A 180 2.89 0.16 -2.78
CA VAL A 180 4.27 0.33 -2.28
C VAL A 180 5.00 1.44 -3.04
N LEU A 181 4.64 1.66 -4.30
CA LEU A 181 5.21 2.72 -5.13
C LEU A 181 4.55 4.09 -4.87
N THR A 182 3.24 4.14 -4.53
CA THR A 182 2.45 5.37 -4.48
C THR A 182 2.29 5.92 -3.06
N THR A 183 1.99 5.06 -2.10
CA THR A 183 1.68 5.44 -0.71
C THR A 183 2.78 6.26 -0.04
N PRO A 184 4.09 5.97 -0.23
CA PRO A 184 5.15 6.81 0.33
C PRO A 184 5.14 8.27 -0.14
N TYR A 185 4.67 8.53 -1.37
CA TYR A 185 4.47 9.92 -1.87
C TYR A 185 3.27 10.57 -1.21
N LEU A 186 2.14 9.86 -1.14
CA LEU A 186 0.92 10.36 -0.49
C LEU A 186 1.16 10.69 0.98
N MET A 187 1.98 9.90 1.68
CA MET A 187 2.36 10.11 3.07
C MET A 187 3.45 11.18 3.26
N GLY A 188 3.98 11.73 2.18
CA GLY A 188 5.05 12.74 2.23
C GLY A 188 6.41 12.19 2.68
N LEU A 189 6.61 10.87 2.69
CA LEU A 189 7.93 10.26 2.91
C LEU A 189 8.86 10.57 1.73
N ILE A 190 8.37 10.41 0.51
CA ILE A 190 9.09 10.74 -0.72
C ILE A 190 8.58 12.10 -1.21
N PRO A 191 9.48 13.11 -1.38
CA PRO A 191 9.07 14.41 -1.85
C PRO A 191 8.63 14.37 -3.31
N VAL A 192 7.61 15.17 -3.64
CA VAL A 192 7.17 15.41 -5.02
C VAL A 192 7.97 16.59 -5.56
N ASP A 193 9.07 16.34 -6.25
CA ASP A 193 9.88 17.38 -6.88
C ASP A 193 10.12 17.11 -8.39
N LYS A 194 10.56 18.18 -9.12
CA LYS A 194 10.82 18.12 -10.56
C LYS A 194 12.05 17.30 -10.94
N SER A 195 12.95 17.05 -10.01
CA SER A 195 14.22 16.36 -10.29
C SER A 195 14.05 14.85 -10.39
N TRP A 196 12.93 14.34 -9.87
CA TRP A 196 12.68 12.92 -9.78
C TRP A 196 11.68 12.44 -10.84
N LYS A 197 12.13 11.65 -11.78
CA LYS A 197 11.26 10.93 -12.74
C LYS A 197 10.61 9.72 -12.06
N SER A 198 9.58 9.97 -11.26
CA SER A 198 8.78 8.89 -10.68
C SER A 198 7.63 8.52 -11.60
N PRO A 199 7.30 7.23 -11.73
CA PRO A 199 6.11 6.79 -12.45
C PRO A 199 4.79 7.23 -11.79
N CYS A 200 4.85 7.69 -10.53
CA CYS A 200 3.69 8.12 -9.74
C CYS A 200 3.42 9.62 -9.81
N ILE A 201 4.27 10.41 -10.46
CA ILE A 201 4.12 11.88 -10.53
C ILE A 201 3.66 12.26 -11.92
N LYS A 202 2.55 13.01 -12.00
CA LYS A 202 2.10 13.65 -13.24
C LYS A 202 3.15 14.69 -13.67
N GLU A 203 3.41 14.81 -14.96
CA GLU A 203 4.27 15.89 -15.49
C GLU A 203 3.71 17.26 -15.05
N ILE A 204 4.52 18.04 -14.31
CA ILE A 204 4.07 19.27 -13.68
C ILE A 204 4.98 20.42 -14.11
N ASN A 205 4.36 21.50 -14.54
CA ASN A 205 5.02 22.78 -14.82
C ASN A 205 5.18 23.67 -13.57
N VAL A 206 4.71 23.24 -12.39
CA VAL A 206 4.70 24.03 -11.16
C VAL A 206 5.42 23.27 -10.04
N CYS A 207 6.25 24.00 -9.26
CA CYS A 207 6.87 23.45 -8.06
C CYS A 207 5.82 23.47 -6.93
N TYR A 208 5.37 22.31 -6.48
CA TYR A 208 4.49 22.23 -5.32
C TYR A 208 5.31 22.07 -4.05
N PRO A 209 4.89 22.68 -2.94
CA PRO A 209 5.54 22.47 -1.65
C PRO A 209 5.44 20.98 -1.31
N THR A 210 6.47 20.46 -0.67
CA THR A 210 6.50 19.10 -0.12
C THR A 210 5.27 18.92 0.75
N VAL A 211 4.34 18.06 0.32
CA VAL A 211 3.17 17.73 1.12
C VAL A 211 3.68 17.07 2.40
N LYS A 212 3.32 17.63 3.55
CA LYS A 212 3.52 17.02 4.87
C LYS A 212 2.14 16.69 5.43
N PRO A 213 1.51 15.60 4.98
CA PRO A 213 0.17 15.31 5.42
C PRO A 213 0.15 14.97 6.91
N THR A 214 -0.90 15.41 7.58
CA THR A 214 -1.22 14.94 8.92
C THR A 214 -1.87 13.58 8.80
N ILE A 215 -1.23 12.56 9.38
CA ILE A 215 -1.69 11.18 9.36
C ILE A 215 -2.28 10.83 10.72
N LYS A 216 -3.44 10.18 10.73
CA LYS A 216 -4.02 9.60 11.95
C LYS A 216 -4.29 8.12 11.74
N VAL A 217 -3.98 7.32 12.74
CA VAL A 217 -4.45 5.94 12.85
C VAL A 217 -5.59 5.86 13.87
N THR A 218 -6.55 4.97 13.65
CA THR A 218 -7.70 4.77 14.54
C THR A 218 -7.94 3.27 14.78
N ASP A 219 -8.59 2.94 15.88
CA ASP A 219 -9.05 1.59 16.21
C ASP A 219 -10.50 1.31 15.74
N LYS A 220 -11.11 2.28 15.04
CA LYS A 220 -12.50 2.24 14.59
C LYS A 220 -12.61 1.76 13.15
N GLY A 221 -13.76 1.12 12.85
CA GLY A 221 -14.03 0.56 11.52
C GLY A 221 -13.18 -0.67 11.24
N LEU A 222 -13.51 -1.39 10.18
CA LEU A 222 -12.75 -2.58 9.78
C LEU A 222 -12.89 -2.85 8.29
N TYR A 223 -11.76 -2.94 7.60
CA TYR A 223 -11.65 -3.44 6.24
C TYR A 223 -11.55 -4.97 6.26
N LEU A 224 -12.24 -5.66 5.38
CA LEU A 224 -12.29 -7.11 5.28
C LEU A 224 -11.62 -7.56 3.97
N TYR A 225 -10.32 -7.87 4.05
CA TYR A 225 -9.53 -8.34 2.92
C TYR A 225 -9.63 -9.87 2.79
N TYR A 226 -10.26 -10.34 1.73
CA TYR A 226 -10.44 -11.76 1.44
C TYR A 226 -9.24 -12.32 0.66
N TRP A 227 -8.82 -13.52 1.02
CA TRP A 227 -7.72 -14.19 0.32
C TRP A 227 -8.16 -14.66 -1.07
N ASN A 228 -7.44 -14.20 -2.09
CA ASN A 228 -7.65 -14.58 -3.48
C ASN A 228 -6.41 -15.31 -4.02
N ASN A 229 -6.54 -16.63 -4.26
CA ASN A 229 -5.45 -17.46 -4.81
C ASN A 229 -5.05 -17.07 -6.25
N GLN A 230 -5.88 -16.28 -6.94
CA GLN A 230 -5.61 -15.79 -8.29
C GLN A 230 -5.05 -14.36 -8.28
N GLY A 231 -5.05 -13.70 -7.13
CA GLY A 231 -4.58 -12.34 -6.96
C GLY A 231 -3.07 -12.16 -7.19
N ILE A 232 -2.67 -10.92 -7.43
CA ILE A 232 -1.27 -10.52 -7.70
C ILE A 232 -0.33 -11.00 -6.58
N THR A 233 -0.73 -10.85 -5.33
CA THR A 233 0.08 -11.25 -4.17
C THR A 233 0.33 -12.76 -4.10
N ALA A 234 -0.62 -13.57 -4.57
CA ALA A 234 -0.49 -15.03 -4.57
C ALA A 234 0.36 -15.57 -5.71
N LYS A 235 0.46 -14.84 -6.82
CA LYS A 235 1.12 -15.26 -8.07
C LYS A 235 2.24 -14.33 -8.52
N ALA A 236 2.84 -13.59 -7.59
CA ALA A 236 3.90 -12.64 -7.89
C ALA A 236 5.07 -13.32 -8.62
N LYS A 237 5.46 -12.75 -9.76
CA LYS A 237 6.59 -13.18 -10.58
C LYS A 237 7.75 -12.20 -10.44
N TYR A 238 8.85 -12.48 -11.10
CA TYR A 238 10.06 -11.65 -11.05
C TYR A 238 9.79 -10.16 -11.24
N GLN A 239 8.98 -9.75 -12.22
CA GLN A 239 8.70 -8.33 -12.46
C GLN A 239 7.89 -7.69 -11.33
N ASP A 240 7.00 -8.45 -10.71
CA ASP A 240 6.19 -8.00 -9.57
C ASP A 240 7.09 -7.79 -8.34
N LEU A 241 7.94 -8.78 -8.05
CA LEU A 241 8.94 -8.69 -6.98
C LEU A 241 9.94 -7.54 -7.21
N LEU A 242 10.33 -7.28 -8.47
CA LEU A 242 11.18 -6.16 -8.81
C LEU A 242 10.51 -4.82 -8.51
N ASN A 243 9.22 -4.65 -8.83
CA ASN A 243 8.47 -3.44 -8.49
C ASN A 243 8.39 -3.25 -6.96
N LEU A 244 8.14 -4.33 -6.21
CA LEU A 244 8.14 -4.31 -4.75
C LEU A 244 9.50 -3.89 -4.19
N TYR A 245 10.59 -4.51 -4.67
CA TYR A 245 11.95 -4.18 -4.28
C TYR A 245 12.31 -2.72 -4.55
N LEU A 246 11.97 -2.21 -5.74
CA LEU A 246 12.26 -0.82 -6.12
C LEU A 246 11.49 0.17 -5.22
N GLY A 247 10.21 -0.08 -4.94
CA GLY A 247 9.42 0.78 -4.06
C GLY A 247 9.93 0.80 -2.62
N GLN A 248 10.24 -0.37 -2.06
CA GLN A 248 10.83 -0.47 -0.73
C GLN A 248 12.21 0.20 -0.64
N THR A 249 13.07 -0.03 -1.66
CA THR A 249 14.41 0.57 -1.73
C THR A 249 14.33 2.09 -1.81
N GLN A 250 13.42 2.62 -2.64
CA GLN A 250 13.20 4.05 -2.77
C GLN A 250 12.73 4.68 -1.46
N SER A 251 11.79 4.04 -0.78
CA SER A 251 11.31 4.47 0.55
C SER A 251 12.44 4.48 1.58
N MET A 252 13.29 3.44 1.59
CA MET A 252 14.43 3.37 2.50
C MET A 252 15.47 4.46 2.21
N LEU A 253 15.77 4.76 0.94
CA LEU A 253 16.65 5.86 0.56
C LEU A 253 16.15 7.19 1.11
N GLN A 254 14.87 7.49 0.93
CA GLN A 254 14.28 8.72 1.46
C GLN A 254 14.22 8.75 2.99
N LEU A 255 14.03 7.61 3.62
CA LEU A 255 14.12 7.45 5.06
C LEU A 255 15.52 7.86 5.56
N PHE A 256 16.57 7.36 4.94
CA PHE A 256 17.96 7.72 5.28
C PHE A 256 18.24 9.21 5.08
N GLU A 257 17.75 9.80 3.97
CA GLU A 257 17.90 11.25 3.75
C GLU A 257 17.24 12.08 4.87
N ARG A 258 16.09 11.65 5.37
CA ARG A 258 15.38 12.33 6.47
C ARG A 258 15.98 12.09 7.85
N MET A 259 16.72 11.01 8.01
CA MET A 259 17.43 10.68 9.25
C MET A 259 18.72 11.48 9.42
N LYS A 260 19.29 12.07 8.36
CA LYS A 260 20.56 12.81 8.40
C LYS A 260 20.56 13.88 9.51
N GLY A 261 21.56 13.82 10.38
CA GLY A 261 21.71 14.70 11.54
C GLY A 261 20.80 14.37 12.74
N ARG A 262 20.02 13.29 12.65
CA ARG A 262 19.13 12.77 13.71
C ARG A 262 19.30 11.27 13.93
N GLU A 263 20.41 10.68 13.46
CA GLU A 263 20.61 9.23 13.41
C GLU A 263 20.49 8.62 14.80
N GLU A 264 21.19 9.16 15.81
CA GLU A 264 21.15 8.63 17.17
C GLU A 264 19.76 8.73 17.80
N GLU A 265 19.05 9.85 17.61
CA GLU A 265 17.67 10.05 18.09
C GLU A 265 16.73 9.00 17.50
N ILE A 266 16.78 8.82 16.16
CA ILE A 266 15.91 7.90 15.44
C ILE A 266 16.24 6.45 15.79
N LEU A 267 17.53 6.09 15.87
CA LEU A 267 17.94 4.75 16.24
C LEU A 267 17.59 4.40 17.68
N ALA A 268 17.73 5.32 18.63
CA ALA A 268 17.29 5.10 20.00
C ALA A 268 15.81 4.72 20.11
N LYS A 269 14.97 5.24 19.21
CA LYS A 269 13.52 5.00 19.20
C LYS A 269 13.08 3.89 18.27
N TYR A 270 13.70 3.76 17.09
CA TYR A 270 13.19 2.97 15.97
C TYR A 270 14.19 1.96 15.39
N GLN A 271 15.23 1.59 16.11
CA GLN A 271 16.20 0.59 15.62
C GLN A 271 15.53 -0.71 15.15
N TYR A 272 14.65 -1.29 15.97
CA TYR A 272 14.00 -2.55 15.63
C TYR A 272 13.08 -2.45 14.40
N PRO A 273 12.17 -1.47 14.30
CA PRO A 273 11.40 -1.23 13.07
C PRO A 273 12.28 -1.02 11.83
N LEU A 274 13.40 -0.32 11.95
CA LEU A 274 14.34 -0.13 10.85
C LEU A 274 14.97 -1.45 10.39
N GLU A 275 15.39 -2.31 11.34
CA GLU A 275 15.89 -3.66 11.05
C GLU A 275 14.82 -4.55 10.40
N GLU A 276 13.57 -4.45 10.84
CA GLU A 276 12.44 -5.16 10.24
C GLU A 276 12.23 -4.71 8.79
N PHE A 277 12.31 -3.41 8.52
CA PHE A 277 12.18 -2.90 7.14
C PHE A 277 13.36 -3.36 6.26
N MET A 278 14.60 -3.29 6.74
CA MET A 278 15.78 -3.84 6.05
C MET A 278 15.63 -5.35 5.78
N THR A 279 15.08 -6.09 6.75
CA THR A 279 14.83 -7.54 6.63
C THR A 279 13.75 -7.82 5.58
N SER A 280 12.71 -6.98 5.48
CA SER A 280 11.70 -7.06 4.43
C SER A 280 12.32 -6.90 3.03
N ILE A 281 13.18 -5.89 2.85
CA ILE A 281 13.91 -5.67 1.58
C ILE A 281 14.82 -6.87 1.26
N LEU A 282 15.51 -7.41 2.26
CA LEU A 282 16.35 -8.61 2.08
C LEU A 282 15.52 -9.80 1.61
N ASN A 283 14.34 -10.03 2.21
CA ASN A 283 13.47 -11.15 1.80
C ASN A 283 13.08 -11.02 0.32
N VAL A 284 12.70 -9.84 -0.14
CA VAL A 284 12.36 -9.61 -1.57
C VAL A 284 13.57 -9.85 -2.47
N LEU A 285 14.79 -9.46 -2.06
CA LEU A 285 16.03 -9.76 -2.80
C LEU A 285 16.32 -11.27 -2.90
N LEU A 286 16.04 -12.02 -1.83
CA LEU A 286 16.18 -13.47 -1.82
C LEU A 286 15.17 -14.14 -2.75
N ASP A 287 13.91 -13.67 -2.74
CA ASP A 287 12.83 -14.16 -3.61
C ASP A 287 13.14 -13.84 -5.08
N LEU A 288 13.66 -12.64 -5.40
CA LEU A 288 14.12 -12.27 -6.75
C LEU A 288 15.20 -13.21 -7.27
N TYR A 289 16.18 -13.56 -6.42
CA TYR A 289 17.20 -14.53 -6.80
C TYR A 289 16.62 -15.95 -6.97
N GLU A 290 15.70 -16.35 -6.10
CA GLU A 290 15.06 -17.67 -6.20
C GLU A 290 14.31 -17.83 -7.52
N GLU A 291 13.57 -16.80 -7.91
CA GLU A 291 12.74 -16.77 -9.13
C GLU A 291 13.59 -16.69 -10.42
N SER A 292 14.63 -15.86 -10.44
CA SER A 292 15.40 -15.56 -11.66
C SER A 292 16.73 -16.32 -11.79
N GLY A 293 17.31 -16.76 -10.67
CA GLY A 293 18.68 -17.26 -10.59
C GLY A 293 19.74 -16.16 -10.77
N LYS A 294 19.34 -14.88 -10.88
CA LYS A 294 20.26 -13.74 -11.09
C LYS A 294 20.35 -12.88 -9.83
N TYR A 295 21.54 -12.38 -9.56
CA TYR A 295 21.77 -11.43 -8.47
C TYR A 295 21.37 -10.01 -8.90
N GLU A 296 20.69 -9.30 -8.02
CA GLU A 296 20.55 -7.86 -8.18
C GLU A 296 21.92 -7.18 -8.00
N PRO A 297 22.32 -6.31 -8.93
CA PRO A 297 23.65 -5.68 -8.87
C PRO A 297 23.71 -4.71 -7.67
N THR A 298 24.75 -4.89 -6.83
CA THR A 298 25.10 -3.98 -5.72
C THR A 298 23.91 -3.43 -4.92
N PRO A 299 23.11 -4.28 -4.22
CA PRO A 299 21.96 -3.80 -3.48
C PRO A 299 22.38 -2.77 -2.42
N PRO A 300 21.77 -1.57 -2.35
CA PRO A 300 22.07 -0.54 -1.34
C PRO A 300 21.95 -1.06 0.09
N LEU A 301 21.10 -2.07 0.31
CA LEU A 301 20.89 -2.74 1.58
C LEU A 301 22.18 -3.17 2.27
N ILE A 302 23.19 -3.64 1.49
CA ILE A 302 24.47 -4.08 2.04
C ILE A 302 25.17 -2.93 2.80
N ASN A 303 25.13 -1.72 2.22
CA ASN A 303 25.74 -0.54 2.84
C ASN A 303 24.91 -0.07 4.05
N TRP A 304 23.58 -0.16 3.98
CA TRP A 304 22.70 0.21 5.10
C TRP A 304 22.91 -0.71 6.31
N VAL A 305 23.05 -2.00 6.08
CA VAL A 305 23.30 -2.97 7.16
C VAL A 305 24.68 -2.74 7.79
N LYS A 306 25.71 -2.45 6.99
CA LYS A 306 27.04 -2.08 7.49
C LYS A 306 27.00 -0.79 8.29
N TRP A 307 26.28 0.23 7.80
CA TRP A 307 26.10 1.48 8.51
C TRP A 307 25.40 1.26 9.86
N LEU A 308 24.29 0.53 9.88
CA LEU A 308 23.54 0.24 11.12
C LEU A 308 24.42 -0.49 12.15
N SER A 309 25.26 -1.42 11.71
CA SER A 309 26.16 -2.19 12.59
C SER A 309 27.24 -1.34 13.29
N GLN A 310 27.47 -0.11 12.85
CA GLN A 310 28.40 0.84 13.50
C GLN A 310 27.76 1.51 14.73
N TYR A 311 26.42 1.61 14.78
CA TYR A 311 25.69 2.26 15.86
C TYR A 311 25.21 1.24 16.89
N HIS A 312 24.72 0.08 16.43
CA HIS A 312 24.11 -0.93 17.32
C HIS A 312 24.37 -2.37 16.84
N PRO A 313 24.43 -3.33 17.76
CA PRO A 313 24.40 -4.74 17.40
C PRO A 313 23.11 -5.09 16.67
N ILE A 314 23.21 -5.63 15.45
CA ILE A 314 22.04 -6.07 14.68
C ILE A 314 21.34 -7.21 15.43
N SER A 315 20.02 -7.15 15.59
CA SER A 315 19.21 -8.20 16.22
C SER A 315 18.74 -9.25 15.22
N SER A 316 18.34 -8.82 14.00
CA SER A 316 17.86 -9.71 12.94
C SER A 316 18.92 -10.73 12.51
N TRP A 317 18.62 -12.04 12.68
CA TRP A 317 19.54 -13.11 12.28
C TRP A 317 19.85 -13.12 10.77
N LYS A 318 18.88 -12.76 9.93
CA LYS A 318 19.08 -12.68 8.47
C LYS A 318 20.05 -11.56 8.11
N LEU A 319 19.94 -10.38 8.74
CA LEU A 319 20.87 -9.27 8.50
C LEU A 319 22.26 -9.57 9.08
N LYS A 320 22.35 -10.26 10.23
CA LYS A 320 23.63 -10.77 10.74
C LYS A 320 24.28 -11.71 9.73
N LEU A 321 23.51 -12.64 9.20
CA LEU A 321 24.03 -13.61 8.22
C LEU A 321 24.48 -12.92 6.92
N LEU A 322 23.69 -11.95 6.44
CA LEU A 322 24.08 -11.10 5.30
C LEU A 322 25.45 -10.43 5.53
N ASN A 323 25.68 -9.91 6.72
CA ASN A 323 26.91 -9.21 7.08
C ASN A 323 28.12 -10.16 7.20
N ILE A 324 27.89 -11.42 7.62
CA ILE A 324 28.95 -12.43 7.83
C ILE A 324 29.35 -13.14 6.53
N ILE A 325 28.37 -13.69 5.80
CA ILE A 325 28.65 -14.53 4.63
C ILE A 325 28.50 -13.80 3.29
N GLY A 326 27.92 -12.62 3.31
CA GLY A 326 27.67 -11.78 2.14
C GLY A 326 26.44 -12.20 1.32
N TYR A 327 25.98 -11.28 0.45
CA TYR A 327 24.72 -11.39 -0.29
C TYR A 327 24.66 -12.62 -1.19
N HIS A 328 25.69 -12.88 -2.01
CA HIS A 328 25.65 -13.99 -2.97
C HIS A 328 25.57 -15.36 -2.29
N ARG A 329 26.31 -15.55 -1.19
CA ARG A 329 26.25 -16.82 -0.42
C ARG A 329 24.90 -16.98 0.27
N LEU A 330 24.36 -15.89 0.79
CA LEU A 330 23.06 -15.91 1.44
C LEU A 330 21.93 -16.27 0.46
N CYS A 331 21.94 -15.74 -0.76
CA CYS A 331 20.98 -16.11 -1.81
C CYS A 331 21.03 -17.62 -2.13
N LYS A 332 22.22 -18.19 -2.29
CA LYS A 332 22.39 -19.62 -2.55
C LYS A 332 21.89 -20.48 -1.38
N LEU A 333 22.22 -20.08 -0.15
CA LEU A 333 21.79 -20.77 1.07
C LEU A 333 20.26 -20.74 1.21
N ASN A 334 19.62 -19.58 1.01
CA ASN A 334 18.17 -19.45 1.07
C ASN A 334 17.47 -20.37 0.05
N LYS A 335 17.94 -20.36 -1.20
CA LYS A 335 17.41 -21.23 -2.26
C LYS A 335 17.52 -22.72 -1.92
N LEU A 336 18.66 -23.13 -1.37
CA LEU A 336 18.87 -24.52 -0.95
C LEU A 336 17.89 -24.92 0.19
N ILE A 337 17.74 -24.06 1.20
CA ILE A 337 16.82 -24.28 2.31
C ILE A 337 15.38 -24.46 1.78
N HIS A 338 14.89 -23.57 0.89
CA HIS A 338 13.56 -23.66 0.32
C HIS A 338 13.37 -24.92 -0.54
N GLN A 339 14.39 -25.36 -1.25
CA GLN A 339 14.34 -26.62 -2.01
C GLN A 339 14.16 -27.83 -1.09
N ILE A 340 14.87 -27.89 0.04
CA ILE A 340 14.72 -28.96 1.02
C ILE A 340 13.28 -28.98 1.60
N TYR A 341 12.74 -27.82 2.00
CA TYR A 341 11.38 -27.74 2.56
C TYR A 341 10.25 -27.99 1.56
N ARG A 342 10.47 -27.82 0.26
CA ARG A 342 9.48 -28.14 -0.78
C ARG A 342 9.41 -29.64 -1.12
N HIS A 343 10.42 -30.42 -0.72
CA HIS A 343 10.47 -31.88 -0.97
C HIS A 343 10.03 -32.70 0.25
N HIS A 344 9.64 -32.05 1.33
CA HIS A 344 9.00 -32.64 2.50
C HIS A 344 7.58 -32.06 2.67
#